data_ca33b143d316a0ae26a1303f551d6eb7
#
_entry.id   ca33b143d316a0ae26a1303f551d6eb7
#
_cell.length_a   1.000
_cell.length_b   1.000
_cell.length_c   1.000
_cell.angle_alpha   90.00
_cell.angle_beta   90.00
_cell.angle_gamma   90.00
#
_symmetry.space_group_name_H-M   'P 1'
#
loop_
_entity.id
_entity.type
_entity.pdbx_description
1 polymer ?
#
loop_
_entity_poly.entity_id
_entity_poly.type
_entity_poly.pdbx_seq_one_letter_code
_entity_poly.pdbx_strand_id
1 'polypeptide(L)'
;MALFASCSGNKTSETETTHPTTSGSTGNVKKPTSLENLSDLNNVIKYSVDNTYLVKSDSIVKDGNTTVYRVERTISIEDTSTKKGSSVTYYYNLDSEFKLTKTTDVKTFENLDVDTLFSGKLDDSYFSSKSISTTNVSLKVKAQNAKDYFQDESVSSSTDVSIEMNISDFKITKINISYSLDNKTINSEINYSYLA
;
A
#
# COMPACT_ATOMS: atom_id res chain seq x y z
N MET A 1 1.61 7.36 12.90
CA MET A 1 0.79 7.50 11.68
C MET A 1 1.51 6.72 10.59
N ALA A 2 1.06 5.54 10.29
CA ALA A 2 1.76 4.66 9.37
C ALA A 2 0.76 4.16 8.32
N LEU A 3 0.83 4.72 7.12
CA LEU A 3 0.01 4.34 5.98
C LEU A 3 0.15 2.87 5.57
N PHE A 4 1.07 2.10 6.14
CA PHE A 4 1.33 0.70 5.84
C PHE A 4 1.86 -0.10 7.04
N ALA A 5 1.56 0.30 8.27
CA ALA A 5 2.03 -0.36 9.49
C ALA A 5 0.91 -1.07 10.28
N SER A 6 -0.21 -1.42 9.67
CA SER A 6 -1.24 -2.19 10.35
C SER A 6 -1.00 -3.68 10.18
N CYS A 7 -0.03 -4.20 10.93
CA CYS A 7 0.03 -5.60 11.34
C CYS A 7 0.26 -5.63 12.86
N SER A 8 -0.70 -5.13 13.63
CA SER A 8 -0.77 -5.37 15.06
C SER A 8 -1.77 -6.50 15.30
N GLY A 9 -1.30 -7.74 15.18
CA GLY A 9 -2.00 -8.90 15.67
C GLY A 9 -1.77 -9.05 17.17
N ASN A 10 -2.68 -8.56 17.98
CA ASN A 10 -2.99 -9.14 19.28
C ASN A 10 -4.44 -8.78 19.64
N LYS A 11 -5.38 -9.63 19.30
CA LYS A 11 -6.71 -9.66 19.90
C LYS A 11 -6.95 -11.02 20.52
N THR A 12 -6.79 -11.07 21.84
CA THR A 12 -7.59 -11.96 22.67
C THR A 12 -8.99 -11.36 22.80
N SER A 13 -9.97 -12.24 22.64
CA SER A 13 -11.40 -12.11 23.00
C SER A 13 -12.39 -11.94 21.87
N GLU A 14 -13.15 -12.98 21.80
CA GLU A 14 -14.30 -13.32 20.98
C GLU A 14 -15.34 -12.22 20.79
N THR A 15 -15.75 -12.00 19.54
CA THR A 15 -17.17 -11.88 19.16
C THR A 15 -17.26 -12.18 17.67
N GLU A 16 -18.00 -13.24 17.34
CA GLU A 16 -18.30 -13.65 15.97
C GLU A 16 -19.01 -12.53 15.21
N THR A 17 -18.33 -11.99 14.21
CA THR A 17 -18.99 -11.28 13.13
C THR A 17 -18.52 -11.95 11.85
N THR A 18 -19.44 -12.63 11.20
CA THR A 18 -19.23 -13.34 9.94
C THR A 18 -18.81 -12.37 8.84
N HIS A 19 -17.49 -12.28 8.61
CA HIS A 19 -16.96 -11.75 7.36
C HIS A 19 -17.04 -12.84 6.29
N PRO A 20 -17.42 -12.51 5.06
CA PRO A 20 -17.34 -13.48 3.98
C PRO A 20 -15.88 -13.84 3.77
N THR A 21 -15.56 -15.08 4.14
CA THR A 21 -14.27 -15.71 3.88
C THR A 21 -14.09 -15.78 2.37
N THR A 22 -13.31 -14.88 1.82
CA THR A 22 -12.80 -15.06 0.45
C THR A 22 -11.76 -16.16 0.54
N SER A 23 -12.21 -17.37 0.25
CA SER A 23 -11.36 -18.56 0.15
C SER A 23 -10.21 -18.26 -0.78
N GLY A 24 -8.97 -18.41 -0.29
CA GLY A 24 -7.75 -18.28 -1.06
C GLY A 24 -7.81 -19.17 -2.30
N SER A 25 -8.05 -18.57 -3.43
CA SER A 25 -7.94 -19.22 -4.72
C SER A 25 -6.45 -19.29 -5.06
N THR A 26 -5.86 -20.48 -4.93
CA THR A 26 -4.56 -20.84 -5.51
C THR A 26 -4.68 -21.04 -7.02
N GLY A 27 -5.34 -20.11 -7.71
CA GLY A 27 -5.44 -20.11 -9.16
C GLY A 27 -4.55 -19.01 -9.71
N ASN A 28 -3.65 -19.35 -10.63
CA ASN A 28 -2.88 -18.34 -11.37
C ASN A 28 -3.80 -17.26 -11.88
N VAL A 29 -3.66 -16.04 -11.34
CA VAL A 29 -4.42 -14.88 -11.80
C VAL A 29 -4.03 -14.64 -13.27
N LYS A 30 -5.02 -14.68 -14.16
CA LYS A 30 -4.78 -14.53 -15.59
C LYS A 30 -4.26 -13.12 -15.87
N LYS A 31 -3.24 -13.03 -16.75
CA LYS A 31 -2.71 -11.76 -17.23
C LYS A 31 -3.84 -10.92 -17.85
N PRO A 32 -4.04 -9.67 -17.41
CA PRO A 32 -5.00 -8.74 -18.03
C PRO A 32 -4.65 -8.47 -19.50
N THR A 33 -5.66 -8.11 -20.29
CA THR A 33 -5.51 -7.77 -21.71
C THR A 33 -5.93 -6.32 -22.02
N SER A 34 -6.50 -5.61 -21.04
CA SER A 34 -6.93 -4.22 -21.13
C SER A 34 -6.65 -3.47 -19.83
N LEU A 35 -6.56 -2.16 -19.91
CA LEU A 35 -6.51 -1.25 -18.76
C LEU A 35 -7.14 0.09 -19.19
N GLU A 36 -8.48 0.18 -19.06
CA GLU A 36 -9.27 1.33 -19.51
C GLU A 36 -10.16 1.90 -18.41
N ASN A 37 -10.43 1.13 -17.38
CA ASN A 37 -11.34 1.47 -16.29
C ASN A 37 -10.90 0.87 -14.94
N LEU A 38 -11.64 1.17 -13.85
CA LEU A 38 -11.34 0.68 -12.50
C LEU A 38 -11.44 -0.84 -12.37
N SER A 39 -12.32 -1.49 -13.13
CA SER A 39 -12.42 -2.96 -13.12
C SER A 39 -11.18 -3.60 -13.72
N ASP A 40 -10.67 -3.04 -14.82
CA ASP A 40 -9.41 -3.49 -15.43
C ASP A 40 -8.23 -3.23 -14.49
N LEU A 41 -8.21 -2.06 -13.85
CA LEU A 41 -7.18 -1.73 -12.85
C LEU A 41 -7.19 -2.73 -11.70
N ASN A 42 -8.36 -3.16 -11.22
CA ASN A 42 -8.45 -4.19 -10.19
C ASN A 42 -7.83 -5.53 -10.65
N ASN A 43 -8.01 -5.91 -11.92
CA ASN A 43 -7.38 -7.10 -12.49
C ASN A 43 -5.85 -6.93 -12.58
N VAL A 44 -5.38 -5.75 -12.97
CA VAL A 44 -3.92 -5.42 -12.98
C VAL A 44 -3.33 -5.49 -11.57
N ILE A 45 -4.02 -4.97 -10.55
CA ILE A 45 -3.60 -5.05 -9.15
C ILE A 45 -3.50 -6.51 -8.71
N LYS A 46 -4.54 -7.31 -8.91
CA LYS A 46 -4.56 -8.73 -8.55
C LYS A 46 -3.43 -9.49 -9.23
N TYR A 47 -3.23 -9.26 -10.53
CA TYR A 47 -2.14 -9.89 -11.28
C TYR A 47 -0.77 -9.46 -10.77
N SER A 48 -0.59 -8.18 -10.44
CA SER A 48 0.65 -7.64 -9.87
C SER A 48 0.97 -8.28 -8.52
N VAL A 49 0.00 -8.29 -7.61
CA VAL A 49 0.15 -8.86 -6.26
C VAL A 49 0.43 -10.36 -6.30
N ASP A 50 -0.21 -11.09 -7.22
CA ASP A 50 0.00 -12.54 -7.37
C ASP A 50 1.42 -12.88 -7.83
N ASN A 51 2.03 -12.04 -8.66
CA ASN A 51 3.32 -12.28 -9.30
C ASN A 51 4.51 -11.58 -8.65
N THR A 52 4.29 -10.71 -7.65
CA THR A 52 5.40 -10.00 -7.01
C THR A 52 6.18 -10.89 -6.04
N TYR A 53 7.50 -10.72 -6.00
CA TYR A 53 8.36 -11.38 -5.01
C TYR A 53 9.04 -10.40 -4.05
N LEU A 54 9.07 -9.12 -4.39
CA LEU A 54 9.71 -8.11 -3.55
C LEU A 54 8.93 -6.80 -3.64
N VAL A 55 8.62 -6.24 -2.47
CA VAL A 55 8.03 -4.90 -2.35
C VAL A 55 8.91 -4.04 -1.45
N LYS A 56 9.28 -2.86 -1.93
CA LYS A 56 9.99 -1.85 -1.13
C LYS A 56 9.15 -0.61 -1.04
N SER A 57 8.92 -0.11 0.16
CA SER A 57 8.23 1.14 0.39
C SER A 57 9.07 2.10 1.23
N ASP A 58 8.96 3.38 0.92
CA ASP A 58 9.54 4.49 1.65
C ASP A 58 8.46 5.56 1.85
N SER A 59 8.13 5.86 3.09
CA SER A 59 7.11 6.84 3.47
C SER A 59 7.75 7.92 4.33
N ILE A 60 7.61 9.18 3.91
CA ILE A 60 8.25 10.33 4.54
C ILE A 60 7.17 11.34 4.95
N VAL A 61 7.22 11.77 6.19
CA VAL A 61 6.42 12.88 6.73
C VAL A 61 7.33 14.08 6.95
N LYS A 62 6.99 15.22 6.35
CA LYS A 62 7.72 16.48 6.49
C LYS A 62 6.84 17.54 7.15
N ASP A 63 7.46 18.34 8.02
CA ASP A 63 6.95 19.61 8.53
C ASP A 63 7.78 20.72 7.88
N GLY A 64 7.19 21.45 6.93
CA GLY A 64 7.95 22.30 6.01
C GLY A 64 9.00 21.49 5.25
N ASN A 65 10.29 21.85 5.41
CA ASN A 65 11.40 21.15 4.78
C ASN A 65 12.04 20.06 5.67
N THR A 66 11.59 19.92 6.92
CA THR A 66 12.19 18.99 7.90
C THR A 66 11.47 17.65 7.85
N THR A 67 12.22 16.56 7.69
CA THR A 67 11.67 15.20 7.86
C THR A 67 11.48 14.93 9.34
N VAL A 68 10.23 14.76 9.76
CA VAL A 68 9.88 14.49 11.17
C VAL A 68 9.64 13.01 11.44
N TYR A 69 9.31 12.24 10.39
CA TYR A 69 9.12 10.80 10.49
C TYR A 69 9.38 10.14 9.13
N ARG A 70 9.95 8.92 9.14
CA ARG A 70 10.15 8.10 7.93
C ARG A 70 9.94 6.64 8.26
N VAL A 71 9.36 5.90 7.35
CA VAL A 71 9.24 4.43 7.42
C VAL A 71 9.77 3.84 6.12
N GLU A 72 10.76 2.98 6.24
CA GLU A 72 11.21 2.12 5.13
C GLU A 72 10.77 0.69 5.41
N ARG A 73 10.14 0.03 4.44
CA ARG A 73 9.75 -1.37 4.57
C ARG A 73 10.17 -2.16 3.35
N THR A 74 10.69 -3.35 3.60
CA THR A 74 10.96 -4.35 2.56
C THR A 74 10.17 -5.60 2.90
N ILE A 75 9.39 -6.10 1.95
CA ILE A 75 8.68 -7.39 2.02
C ILE A 75 9.31 -8.28 0.98
N SER A 76 9.86 -9.43 1.40
CA SER A 76 10.43 -10.46 0.53
C SER A 76 9.53 -11.68 0.56
N ILE A 77 9.01 -12.09 -0.59
CA ILE A 77 8.16 -13.27 -0.76
C ILE A 77 9.04 -14.38 -1.35
N GLU A 78 9.32 -15.39 -0.54
CA GLU A 78 10.19 -16.52 -0.90
C GLU A 78 9.44 -17.58 -1.72
N ASP A 79 8.16 -17.75 -1.41
CA ASP A 79 7.25 -18.64 -2.14
C ASP A 79 6.00 -17.86 -2.54
N THR A 80 5.87 -17.59 -3.83
CA THR A 80 4.74 -16.83 -4.38
C THR A 80 3.42 -17.59 -4.35
N SER A 81 3.47 -18.92 -4.28
CA SER A 81 2.25 -19.76 -4.23
C SER A 81 1.61 -19.77 -2.85
N THR A 82 2.41 -19.88 -1.80
CA THR A 82 1.96 -19.86 -0.40
C THR A 82 2.00 -18.46 0.24
N LYS A 83 2.64 -17.48 -0.46
CA LYS A 83 2.92 -16.14 0.08
C LYS A 83 3.73 -16.18 1.38
N LYS A 84 4.65 -17.16 1.48
CA LYS A 84 5.61 -17.26 2.57
C LYS A 84 6.77 -16.29 2.36
N GLY A 85 7.26 -15.70 3.46
CA GLY A 85 8.39 -14.79 3.37
C GLY A 85 8.67 -14.02 4.65
N SER A 86 9.25 -12.83 4.47
CA SER A 86 9.64 -11.96 5.58
C SER A 86 9.45 -10.48 5.27
N SER A 87 9.34 -9.68 6.31
CA SER A 87 9.37 -8.22 6.18
C SER A 87 10.33 -7.61 7.17
N VAL A 88 11.02 -6.56 6.73
CA VAL A 88 11.88 -5.72 7.58
C VAL A 88 11.36 -4.29 7.46
N THR A 89 11.06 -3.69 8.63
CA THR A 89 10.59 -2.30 8.70
C THR A 89 11.54 -1.49 9.56
N TYR A 90 11.95 -0.35 9.04
CA TYR A 90 12.74 0.65 9.75
C TYR A 90 11.87 1.87 10.01
N TYR A 91 11.78 2.27 11.27
CA TYR A 91 11.09 3.50 11.69
C TYR A 91 12.13 4.53 12.09
N TYR A 92 12.01 5.75 11.57
CA TYR A 92 12.88 6.87 11.89
C TYR A 92 12.01 7.97 12.50
N ASN A 93 12.30 8.33 13.73
CA ASN A 93 11.63 9.42 14.44
C ASN A 93 12.61 10.55 14.72
N LEU A 94 12.18 11.79 14.53
CA LEU A 94 12.94 12.96 14.91
C LEU A 94 12.93 13.08 16.43
N ASP A 95 14.10 13.08 17.06
CA ASP A 95 14.26 13.29 18.50
C ASP A 95 14.31 14.79 18.88
N SER A 96 14.44 15.08 20.16
CA SER A 96 14.54 16.44 20.69
C SER A 96 15.82 17.19 20.27
N GLU A 97 16.80 16.47 19.74
CA GLU A 97 18.06 17.02 19.23
C GLU A 97 18.03 17.22 17.70
N PHE A 98 16.84 17.08 17.09
CA PHE A 98 16.63 17.14 15.63
C PHE A 98 17.39 16.07 14.84
N LYS A 99 17.65 14.92 15.45
CA LYS A 99 18.27 13.75 14.83
C LYS A 99 17.23 12.65 14.62
N LEU A 100 17.26 12.01 13.45
CA LEU A 100 16.44 10.84 13.18
C LEU A 100 17.00 9.61 13.91
N THR A 101 16.24 9.07 14.84
CA THR A 101 16.55 7.82 15.54
C THR A 101 15.86 6.66 14.85
N LYS A 102 16.59 5.54 14.68
CA LYS A 102 16.13 4.35 13.95
C LYS A 102 15.75 3.23 14.90
N THR A 103 14.55 2.67 14.70
CA THR A 103 14.13 1.38 15.27
C THR A 103 13.84 0.38 14.15
N THR A 104 13.94 -0.92 14.45
CA THR A 104 13.79 -1.98 13.46
C THR A 104 12.77 -3.01 13.94
N ASP A 105 11.87 -3.42 13.04
CA ASP A 105 10.94 -4.52 13.23
C ASP A 105 11.15 -5.56 12.12
N VAL A 106 11.31 -6.83 12.51
CA VAL A 106 11.50 -7.95 11.57
C VAL A 106 10.41 -8.98 11.85
N LYS A 107 9.68 -9.34 10.80
CA LYS A 107 8.59 -10.34 10.86
C LYS A 107 8.76 -11.38 9.77
N THR A 108 8.44 -12.63 10.10
CA THR A 108 8.24 -13.71 9.13
C THR A 108 6.76 -14.02 9.02
N PHE A 109 6.34 -14.53 7.89
CA PHE A 109 4.95 -14.93 7.64
C PHE A 109 4.91 -16.22 6.81
N GLU A 110 3.97 -17.10 7.12
CA GLU A 110 3.73 -18.34 6.37
C GLU A 110 2.69 -18.15 5.26
N ASN A 111 1.80 -17.18 5.43
CA ASN A 111 0.76 -16.81 4.46
C ASN A 111 0.50 -15.31 4.58
N LEU A 112 1.14 -14.52 3.73
CA LEU A 112 0.94 -13.08 3.73
C LEU A 112 -0.44 -12.77 3.13
N ASP A 113 -1.22 -11.99 3.85
CA ASP A 113 -2.43 -11.40 3.28
C ASP A 113 -2.04 -10.48 2.13
N VAL A 114 -2.50 -10.82 0.93
CA VAL A 114 -2.19 -10.09 -0.30
C VAL A 114 -2.70 -8.66 -0.28
N ASP A 115 -3.75 -8.37 0.49
CA ASP A 115 -4.28 -7.03 0.68
C ASP A 115 -3.26 -6.10 1.38
N THR A 116 -2.26 -6.68 2.08
CA THR A 116 -1.15 -5.90 2.64
C THR A 116 -0.17 -5.38 1.60
N LEU A 117 -0.17 -5.94 0.38
CA LEU A 117 0.69 -5.52 -0.73
C LEU A 117 0.08 -4.38 -1.54
N PHE A 118 -1.24 -4.26 -1.52
CA PHE A 118 -1.97 -3.15 -2.10
C PHE A 118 -3.22 -2.88 -1.25
N SER A 119 -3.28 -1.72 -0.61
CA SER A 119 -4.48 -1.28 0.11
C SER A 119 -5.18 -0.15 -0.66
N GLY A 120 -6.48 -0.28 -0.82
CA GLY A 120 -7.29 0.74 -1.46
C GLY A 120 -8.53 0.17 -2.13
N LYS A 121 -9.66 0.83 -1.96
CA LYS A 121 -10.93 0.44 -2.58
C LYS A 121 -11.09 1.13 -3.94
N LEU A 122 -11.34 0.36 -4.99
CA LEU A 122 -11.57 0.89 -6.33
C LEU A 122 -13.06 1.12 -6.60
N ASP A 123 -13.66 2.04 -5.86
CA ASP A 123 -15.03 2.50 -6.08
C ASP A 123 -15.02 3.94 -6.61
N ASP A 124 -15.79 4.22 -7.65
CA ASP A 124 -15.86 5.53 -8.29
C ASP A 124 -16.23 6.66 -7.32
N SER A 125 -17.03 6.37 -6.31
CA SER A 125 -17.47 7.35 -5.31
C SER A 125 -16.33 7.94 -4.50
N TYR A 126 -15.21 7.23 -4.36
CA TYR A 126 -14.05 7.69 -3.60
C TYR A 126 -13.23 8.77 -4.33
N PHE A 127 -13.32 8.85 -5.66
CA PHE A 127 -12.42 9.69 -6.44
C PHE A 127 -13.02 11.06 -6.77
N SER A 128 -12.21 12.11 -6.70
CA SER A 128 -12.51 13.43 -7.26
C SER A 128 -12.05 13.53 -8.71
N SER A 129 -11.01 12.78 -9.09
CA SER A 129 -10.58 12.62 -10.49
C SER A 129 -9.86 11.29 -10.68
N LYS A 130 -9.89 10.80 -11.92
CA LYS A 130 -9.16 9.59 -12.35
C LYS A 130 -8.72 9.70 -13.80
N SER A 131 -7.55 9.18 -14.10
CA SER A 131 -7.03 8.97 -15.45
C SER A 131 -6.37 7.61 -15.51
N ILE A 132 -6.77 6.78 -16.47
CA ILE A 132 -6.28 5.41 -16.60
C ILE A 132 -5.76 5.25 -18.01
N SER A 133 -4.51 4.79 -18.13
CA SER A 133 -3.88 4.41 -19.39
C SER A 133 -3.09 3.12 -19.21
N THR A 134 -2.63 2.53 -20.29
CA THR A 134 -1.89 1.26 -20.26
C THR A 134 -0.53 1.33 -19.56
N THR A 135 0.01 2.52 -19.37
CA THR A 135 1.34 2.73 -18.76
C THR A 135 1.30 3.53 -17.47
N ASN A 136 0.21 4.24 -17.22
CA ASN A 136 0.09 5.11 -16.06
C ASN A 136 -1.36 5.22 -15.58
N VAL A 137 -1.55 5.22 -14.26
CA VAL A 137 -2.84 5.48 -13.62
C VAL A 137 -2.66 6.60 -12.62
N SER A 138 -3.53 7.63 -12.71
CA SER A 138 -3.60 8.73 -11.77
C SER A 138 -4.98 8.75 -11.13
N LEU A 139 -5.02 8.70 -9.79
CA LEU A 139 -6.25 8.75 -9.00
C LEU A 139 -6.13 9.87 -7.96
N LYS A 140 -7.22 10.61 -7.75
CA LYS A 140 -7.34 11.53 -6.62
C LYS A 140 -8.48 11.08 -5.72
N VAL A 141 -8.14 10.56 -4.54
CA VAL A 141 -9.10 10.19 -3.51
C VAL A 141 -9.52 11.44 -2.76
N LYS A 142 -10.83 11.68 -2.65
CA LYS A 142 -11.37 12.80 -1.88
C LYS A 142 -10.85 12.75 -0.45
N ALA A 143 -10.43 13.87 0.10
CA ALA A 143 -9.85 13.97 1.46
C ALA A 143 -10.74 13.28 2.51
N GLN A 144 -12.04 13.51 2.47
CA GLN A 144 -13.02 12.92 3.38
C GLN A 144 -13.13 11.39 3.30
N ASN A 145 -12.71 10.79 2.19
CA ASN A 145 -12.78 9.36 1.94
C ASN A 145 -11.44 8.63 2.17
N ALA A 146 -10.37 9.37 2.52
CA ALA A 146 -9.03 8.80 2.64
C ALA A 146 -8.97 7.62 3.61
N LYS A 147 -9.58 7.74 4.79
CA LYS A 147 -9.69 6.68 5.80
C LYS A 147 -10.36 5.43 5.25
N ASP A 148 -11.53 5.59 4.64
CA ASP A 148 -12.31 4.47 4.10
C ASP A 148 -11.62 3.84 2.90
N TYR A 149 -10.97 4.66 2.06
CA TYR A 149 -10.22 4.18 0.91
C TYR A 149 -9.06 3.26 1.33
N PHE A 150 -8.23 3.71 2.27
CA PHE A 150 -7.11 2.92 2.77
C PHE A 150 -7.49 1.87 3.82
N GLN A 151 -8.76 1.84 4.26
CA GLN A 151 -9.23 0.96 5.34
C GLN A 151 -8.40 1.10 6.63
N ASP A 152 -7.92 2.31 6.91
CA ASP A 152 -7.06 2.64 8.04
C ASP A 152 -7.60 3.87 8.78
N GLU A 153 -8.09 3.64 9.99
CA GLU A 153 -8.66 4.67 10.87
C GLU A 153 -7.67 5.79 11.23
N SER A 154 -6.37 5.50 11.11
CA SER A 154 -5.32 6.49 11.40
C SER A 154 -5.03 7.43 10.22
N VAL A 155 -5.53 7.10 9.03
CA VAL A 155 -5.33 7.93 7.84
C VAL A 155 -6.35 9.07 7.85
N SER A 156 -5.84 10.28 7.92
CA SER A 156 -6.62 11.49 7.66
C SER A 156 -5.85 12.40 6.73
N SER A 157 -6.56 13.20 5.96
CA SER A 157 -5.96 14.12 5.00
C SER A 157 -6.75 15.42 4.97
N SER A 158 -6.05 16.54 4.91
CA SER A 158 -6.64 17.87 4.69
C SER A 158 -6.76 18.23 3.21
N THR A 159 -6.18 17.41 2.33
CA THR A 159 -6.23 17.56 0.87
C THR A 159 -6.63 16.26 0.22
N ASP A 160 -7.09 16.28 -1.04
CA ASP A 160 -7.26 15.06 -1.83
C ASP A 160 -5.95 14.29 -1.91
N VAL A 161 -6.03 12.97 -1.72
CA VAL A 161 -4.86 12.08 -1.79
C VAL A 161 -4.57 11.79 -3.26
N SER A 162 -3.38 12.15 -3.71
CA SER A 162 -2.90 11.82 -5.05
C SER A 162 -2.22 10.45 -5.06
N ILE A 163 -2.60 9.59 -6.00
CA ILE A 163 -2.04 8.26 -6.21
C ILE A 163 -1.65 8.14 -7.67
N GLU A 164 -0.36 7.93 -7.91
CA GLU A 164 0.20 7.73 -9.25
C GLU A 164 0.79 6.34 -9.34
N MET A 165 0.37 5.55 -10.33
CA MET A 165 0.86 4.19 -10.55
C MET A 165 1.53 4.10 -11.91
N ASN A 166 2.74 3.55 -11.96
CA ASN A 166 3.42 3.19 -13.19
C ASN A 166 3.13 1.72 -13.51
N ILE A 167 2.72 1.47 -14.73
CA ILE A 167 2.36 0.14 -15.24
C ILE A 167 3.31 -0.26 -16.36
N SER A 168 3.78 -1.49 -16.31
CA SER A 168 4.57 -2.12 -17.38
C SER A 168 4.10 -3.55 -17.56
N ASP A 169 3.74 -3.93 -18.77
CA ASP A 169 3.24 -5.27 -19.10
C ASP A 169 2.09 -5.74 -18.18
N PHE A 170 1.14 -4.85 -17.91
CA PHE A 170 0.02 -5.07 -16.98
C PHE A 170 0.43 -5.40 -15.54
N LYS A 171 1.64 -5.02 -15.13
CA LYS A 171 2.12 -5.11 -13.74
C LYS A 171 2.41 -3.70 -13.21
N ILE A 172 2.00 -3.44 -11.98
CA ILE A 172 2.34 -2.20 -11.28
C ILE A 172 3.80 -2.26 -10.89
N THR A 173 4.61 -1.36 -11.41
CA THR A 173 6.04 -1.29 -11.07
C THR A 173 6.32 -0.32 -9.92
N LYS A 174 5.48 0.72 -9.80
CA LYS A 174 5.65 1.76 -8.80
C LYS A 174 4.32 2.42 -8.45
N ILE A 175 4.14 2.76 -7.18
CA ILE A 175 3.05 3.62 -6.70
C ILE A 175 3.66 4.78 -5.93
N ASN A 176 3.23 6.01 -6.25
CA ASN A 176 3.48 7.19 -5.45
C ASN A 176 2.17 7.67 -4.82
N ILE A 177 2.18 7.94 -3.53
CA ILE A 177 1.05 8.49 -2.79
C ILE A 177 1.48 9.78 -2.12
N SER A 178 0.69 10.84 -2.29
CA SER A 178 0.98 12.12 -1.65
C SER A 178 -0.28 12.81 -1.15
N TYR A 179 -0.21 13.39 0.04
CA TYR A 179 -1.27 14.20 0.65
C TYR A 179 -0.72 15.11 1.74
N SER A 180 -1.56 15.99 2.24
CA SER A 180 -1.24 16.85 3.39
C SER A 180 -2.18 16.55 4.55
N LEU A 181 -1.65 16.64 5.77
CA LEU A 181 -2.40 16.61 7.01
C LEU A 181 -1.91 17.74 7.91
N ASP A 182 -2.79 18.68 8.23
CA ASP A 182 -2.44 19.93 8.87
C ASP A 182 -1.35 20.66 8.06
N ASN A 183 -0.21 20.98 8.67
CA ASN A 183 0.92 21.63 8.00
C ASN A 183 1.99 20.65 7.51
N LYS A 184 1.71 19.31 7.59
CA LYS A 184 2.66 18.28 7.20
C LYS A 184 2.33 17.75 5.82
N THR A 185 3.37 17.39 5.07
CA THR A 185 3.25 16.65 3.81
C THR A 185 3.67 15.21 4.01
N ILE A 186 2.88 14.30 3.47
CA ILE A 186 3.12 12.87 3.48
C ILE A 186 3.37 12.41 2.05
N ASN A 187 4.50 11.74 1.83
CA ASN A 187 4.84 11.15 0.54
C ASN A 187 5.27 9.70 0.77
N SER A 188 4.70 8.79 -0.01
CA SER A 188 5.04 7.38 0.02
C SER A 188 5.37 6.91 -1.39
N GLU A 189 6.46 6.18 -1.53
CA GLU A 189 6.85 5.50 -2.75
C GLU A 189 6.87 3.99 -2.49
N ILE A 190 6.26 3.21 -3.37
CA ILE A 190 6.20 1.77 -3.28
C ILE A 190 6.67 1.19 -4.61
N ASN A 191 7.68 0.36 -4.58
CA ASN A 191 8.27 -0.30 -5.74
C ASN A 191 8.01 -1.81 -5.67
N TYR A 192 7.54 -2.38 -6.77
CA TYR A 192 7.25 -3.80 -6.93
C TYR A 192 8.27 -4.44 -7.88
N SER A 193 8.76 -5.62 -7.52
CA SER A 193 9.65 -6.41 -8.35
C SER A 193 9.04 -7.77 -8.65
N TYR A 194 9.28 -8.27 -9.87
CA TYR A 194 8.69 -9.48 -10.42
C TYR A 194 9.79 -10.42 -10.88
N LEU A 195 9.56 -11.72 -10.73
CA LEU A 195 10.42 -12.73 -11.35
C LEU A 195 10.32 -12.60 -12.88
N ALA A 196 11.47 -12.77 -13.55
CA ALA A 196 11.59 -12.75 -15.00
C ALA A 196 10.91 -13.96 -15.63
#